data_193a8119260cbe4744daafb0db3ab624
#
_entry.id   193a8119260cbe4744daafb0db3ab624
#
_cell.length_a   1.000
_cell.length_b   1.000
_cell.length_c   1.000
_cell.angle_alpha   90.00
_cell.angle_beta   90.00
_cell.angle_gamma   90.00
#
_symmetry.space_group_name_H-M   'P 1'
#
loop_
_entity.id
_entity.type
_entity.pdbx_description
1 polymer ?
#
loop_
_entity_poly.entity_id
_entity_poly.type
_entity_poly.pdbx_seq_one_letter_code
_entity_poly.pdbx_strand_id
1 'polypeptide(L)'
;AAGAPSLPAPPAALLRRSLVSLAALAPRTALAAGAMALAPGRPPPWLKYAMIPLVAGLLNWATNQLAVKMMFYPQRWLGLPRWTRVGWQGIVPAKATQMANDIVDDVIYRLINVSDVFQRLRPRDIAKGLPDAWYTDLGRLVADDIGYGWAARAPSTLGGAFNATVRIEGRALVASIVRAVQAEVEAAFDLRSIVVRGIASDTRVLVELFERCGEDDLRFVVNSGLWLGGALGVLQMGLWLVWNPWWALALTGAAVGFVTDQLAINAIFLPVERREIGPFCIHGLFLRRQDEVADDFAEFMQSRVLNAPAIWDELLTGSNSIRFWEIVDEQIRIALPRALGPGALLPVADELRPALLARIREELPKGVPHLYELTDDELDLRPLMRDEMRALPCAEFERVLHPVFEEDELTLILIGTALGGIAGAAQALSGI
;
A
#
# COMPACT_ATOMS: atom_id res chain seq x y z
N ALA A 1 -11.67 -37.59 -4.23
CA ALA A 1 -11.56 -37.01 -2.89
C ALA A 1 -10.34 -36.08 -2.89
N ALA A 2 -10.53 -34.81 -3.30
CA ALA A 2 -9.52 -33.78 -3.23
C ALA A 2 -9.79 -32.98 -1.95
N GLY A 3 -8.78 -32.91 -1.06
CA GLY A 3 -8.87 -32.20 0.20
C GLY A 3 -9.00 -30.69 -0.02
N ALA A 4 -9.99 -30.11 0.62
CA ALA A 4 -10.18 -28.67 0.70
C ALA A 4 -9.02 -28.03 1.52
N PRO A 5 -8.52 -26.86 1.15
CA PRO A 5 -7.53 -26.14 1.94
C PRO A 5 -8.17 -25.67 3.26
N SER A 6 -7.50 -25.97 4.37
CA SER A 6 -7.89 -25.55 5.71
C SER A 6 -7.89 -24.01 5.79
N LEU A 7 -9.03 -23.44 6.16
CA LEU A 7 -9.18 -22.01 6.46
C LEU A 7 -8.22 -21.60 7.59
N PRO A 8 -7.55 -20.45 7.49
CA PRO A 8 -6.71 -19.94 8.58
C PRO A 8 -7.56 -19.64 9.81
N ALA A 9 -7.01 -19.94 10.99
CA ALA A 9 -7.66 -19.74 12.27
C ALA A 9 -8.17 -18.30 12.45
N PRO A 10 -9.33 -18.09 13.11
CA PRO A 10 -9.94 -16.77 13.22
C PRO A 10 -9.03 -15.80 14.00
N PRO A 11 -8.99 -14.52 13.60
CA PRO A 11 -8.09 -13.50 14.16
C PRO A 11 -8.25 -13.24 15.67
N ALA A 12 -9.34 -13.70 16.26
CA ALA A 12 -9.56 -13.67 17.71
C ALA A 12 -8.52 -14.48 18.53
N ALA A 13 -7.90 -15.50 17.94
CA ALA A 13 -6.89 -16.31 18.61
C ALA A 13 -5.53 -15.59 18.67
N LEU A 14 -5.22 -14.78 17.65
CA LEU A 14 -4.00 -13.95 17.61
C LEU A 14 -4.12 -12.73 18.55
N LEU A 15 -5.31 -12.10 18.59
CA LEU A 15 -5.59 -11.00 19.54
C LEU A 15 -5.57 -11.48 21.00
N ARG A 16 -6.07 -12.69 21.26
CA ARG A 16 -5.99 -13.28 22.59
C ARG A 16 -4.55 -13.58 23.01
N ARG A 17 -3.70 -14.01 22.08
CA ARG A 17 -2.26 -14.20 22.32
C ARG A 17 -1.54 -12.87 22.53
N SER A 18 -1.87 -11.83 21.77
CA SER A 18 -1.25 -10.50 21.91
C SER A 18 -1.72 -9.75 23.16
N LEU A 19 -3.01 -9.82 23.49
CA LEU A 19 -3.54 -9.24 24.72
C LEU A 19 -3.09 -10.03 25.98
N VAL A 20 -2.97 -11.34 25.87
CA VAL A 20 -2.44 -12.18 26.97
C VAL A 20 -0.93 -11.93 27.12
N SER A 21 -0.17 -11.67 26.05
CA SER A 21 1.25 -11.29 26.19
C SER A 21 1.44 -9.84 26.68
N LEU A 22 0.56 -8.90 26.34
CA LEU A 22 0.56 -7.54 26.90
C LEU A 22 0.08 -7.52 28.37
N ALA A 23 -0.96 -8.29 28.70
CA ALA A 23 -1.40 -8.49 30.07
C ALA A 23 -0.40 -9.31 30.90
N ALA A 24 0.46 -10.12 30.26
CA ALA A 24 1.52 -10.86 30.94
C ALA A 24 2.83 -10.04 31.11
N LEU A 25 3.05 -8.98 30.31
CA LEU A 25 4.22 -8.11 30.47
C LEU A 25 3.94 -6.97 31.49
N ALA A 26 2.76 -6.39 31.49
CA ALA A 26 2.40 -5.35 32.45
C ALA A 26 2.44 -5.81 33.93
N PRO A 27 1.91 -7.02 34.29
CA PRO A 27 2.01 -7.45 35.68
C PRO A 27 3.40 -7.99 36.07
N ARG A 28 4.26 -8.40 35.13
CA ARG A 28 5.61 -8.88 35.47
C ARG A 28 6.57 -7.76 35.82
N THR A 29 6.47 -6.59 35.20
CA THR A 29 7.25 -5.42 35.59
C THR A 29 6.71 -4.78 36.87
N ALA A 30 5.38 -4.74 37.05
CA ALA A 30 4.74 -4.34 38.30
C ALA A 30 4.96 -5.37 39.42
N LEU A 31 4.96 -6.67 39.09
CA LEU A 31 5.31 -7.74 40.02
C LEU A 31 6.80 -7.78 40.36
N ALA A 32 7.71 -7.42 39.45
CA ALA A 32 9.12 -7.27 39.75
C ALA A 32 9.38 -6.05 40.67
N ALA A 33 8.69 -4.95 40.46
CA ALA A 33 8.70 -3.81 41.37
C ALA A 33 8.01 -4.15 42.70
N GLY A 34 6.93 -4.90 42.71
CA GLY A 34 6.24 -5.39 43.90
C GLY A 34 7.01 -6.50 44.64
N ALA A 35 7.74 -7.38 43.94
CA ALA A 35 8.57 -8.42 44.53
C ALA A 35 9.86 -7.84 45.21
N MET A 36 10.38 -6.72 44.69
CA MET A 36 11.44 -5.97 45.36
C MET A 36 10.97 -5.24 46.63
N ALA A 37 9.67 -4.94 46.73
CA ALA A 37 9.07 -4.36 47.95
C ALA A 37 8.83 -5.39 49.07
N LEU A 38 8.89 -6.71 48.76
CA LEU A 38 8.70 -7.81 49.72
C LEU A 38 10.00 -8.39 50.28
N ALA A 39 11.18 -7.88 49.93
CA ALA A 39 12.43 -8.27 50.52
C ALA A 39 12.58 -7.65 51.94
N PRO A 40 13.01 -8.41 52.96
CA PRO A 40 13.19 -7.89 54.31
C PRO A 40 14.43 -7.03 54.40
N GLY A 41 14.31 -5.79 54.02
CA GLY A 41 15.32 -4.74 54.07
C GLY A 41 14.84 -3.59 53.21
N ARG A 42 14.62 -2.39 53.82
CA ARG A 42 14.25 -1.19 53.05
C ARG A 42 15.31 -0.95 51.98
N PRO A 43 14.93 -0.86 50.70
CA PRO A 43 15.86 -0.55 49.61
C PRO A 43 16.66 0.72 49.97
N PRO A 44 17.95 0.77 49.68
CA PRO A 44 18.75 1.95 49.98
C PRO A 44 18.15 3.18 49.29
N PRO A 45 18.11 4.37 49.95
CA PRO A 45 17.41 5.54 49.44
C PRO A 45 17.80 5.92 47.98
N TRP A 46 19.09 5.71 47.62
CA TRP A 46 19.58 6.01 46.28
C TRP A 46 18.91 5.13 45.17
N LEU A 47 18.49 3.92 45.54
CA LEU A 47 17.83 3.02 44.57
C LEU A 47 16.51 3.59 44.06
N LYS A 48 15.74 4.26 44.92
CA LYS A 48 14.49 4.94 44.53
C LYS A 48 14.74 6.01 43.46
N TYR A 49 15.80 6.78 43.59
CA TYR A 49 16.14 7.81 42.60
C TYR A 49 16.66 7.20 41.32
N ALA A 50 17.50 6.17 41.38
CA ALA A 50 18.02 5.47 40.21
C ALA A 50 16.92 4.76 39.41
N MET A 51 15.79 4.40 40.04
CA MET A 51 14.66 3.80 39.36
C MET A 51 13.89 4.81 38.46
N ILE A 52 13.94 6.13 38.73
CA ILE A 52 13.23 7.14 37.95
C ILE A 52 13.66 7.11 36.49
N PRO A 53 14.94 7.27 36.11
CA PRO A 53 15.34 7.22 34.70
C PRO A 53 15.14 5.84 34.05
N LEU A 54 15.30 4.75 34.80
CA LEU A 54 15.07 3.41 34.30
C LEU A 54 13.60 3.19 33.95
N VAL A 55 12.70 3.56 34.87
CA VAL A 55 11.25 3.44 34.64
C VAL A 55 10.81 4.39 33.53
N ALA A 56 11.29 5.63 33.48
CA ALA A 56 10.99 6.57 32.42
C ALA A 56 11.40 6.02 31.04
N GLY A 57 12.61 5.48 30.90
CA GLY A 57 13.08 4.89 29.63
C GLY A 57 12.27 3.68 29.22
N LEU A 58 12.08 2.70 30.11
CA LEU A 58 11.30 1.48 29.81
C LEU A 58 9.85 1.79 29.48
N LEU A 59 9.28 2.75 30.17
CA LEU A 59 7.89 3.14 29.96
C LEU A 59 7.71 3.83 28.63
N ASN A 60 8.55 4.84 28.30
CA ASN A 60 8.49 5.50 27.00
C ASN A 60 8.74 4.51 25.86
N TRP A 61 9.66 3.56 26.02
CA TRP A 61 9.82 2.47 25.05
C TRP A 61 8.53 1.65 24.86
N ALA A 62 7.89 1.27 25.97
CA ALA A 62 6.65 0.48 25.90
C ALA A 62 5.47 1.27 25.34
N THR A 63 5.35 2.56 25.67
CA THR A 63 4.31 3.45 25.15
C THR A 63 4.50 3.72 23.65
N ASN A 64 5.73 3.97 23.19
CA ASN A 64 6.03 4.15 21.78
C ASN A 64 5.74 2.86 20.99
N GLN A 65 6.11 1.69 21.53
CA GLN A 65 5.75 0.42 20.91
C GLN A 65 4.23 0.23 20.80
N LEU A 66 3.50 0.62 21.85
CA LEU A 66 2.03 0.55 21.82
C LEU A 66 1.47 1.56 20.84
N ALA A 67 1.95 2.79 20.82
CA ALA A 67 1.50 3.85 19.91
C ALA A 67 1.70 3.46 18.43
N VAL A 68 2.89 2.97 18.06
CA VAL A 68 3.17 2.47 16.70
C VAL A 68 2.24 1.29 16.34
N LYS A 69 1.99 0.36 17.26
CA LYS A 69 1.01 -0.71 17.00
C LYS A 69 -0.41 -0.20 16.85
N MET A 70 -0.82 0.79 17.63
CA MET A 70 -2.15 1.38 17.53
C MET A 70 -2.35 2.19 16.25
N MET A 71 -1.28 2.64 15.61
CA MET A 71 -1.33 3.30 14.32
C MET A 71 -1.78 2.33 13.20
N PHE A 72 -1.32 1.08 13.24
CA PHE A 72 -1.62 0.08 12.19
C PHE A 72 -2.72 -0.91 12.57
N TYR A 73 -2.99 -1.13 13.88
CA TYR A 73 -3.87 -2.19 14.36
C TYR A 73 -4.87 -1.69 15.42
N PRO A 74 -6.08 -2.28 15.45
CA PRO A 74 -6.61 -3.31 14.56
C PRO A 74 -6.98 -2.75 13.17
N GLN A 75 -6.86 -3.58 12.13
CA GLN A 75 -7.17 -3.15 10.76
C GLN A 75 -8.67 -2.96 10.51
N ARG A 76 -9.52 -3.58 11.32
CA ARG A 76 -10.98 -3.44 11.28
C ARG A 76 -11.47 -2.82 12.58
N TRP A 77 -12.56 -2.07 12.48
CA TRP A 77 -13.20 -1.48 13.66
C TRP A 77 -13.48 -2.54 14.72
N LEU A 78 -12.96 -2.33 15.92
CA LEU A 78 -13.14 -3.15 17.11
C LEU A 78 -13.90 -2.33 18.15
N GLY A 79 -15.16 -2.67 18.42
CA GLY A 79 -15.97 -1.98 19.42
C GLY A 79 -17.46 -2.07 19.12
N LEU A 80 -18.21 -1.20 19.81
CA LEU A 80 -19.64 -1.04 19.57
C LEU A 80 -19.89 -0.43 18.17
N PRO A 81 -21.12 -0.47 17.65
CA PRO A 81 -21.44 0.14 16.35
C PRO A 81 -20.89 1.56 16.22
N ARG A 82 -20.36 1.91 15.05
CA ARG A 82 -19.64 3.19 14.80
C ARG A 82 -20.36 4.44 15.27
N TRP A 83 -21.69 4.42 15.32
CA TRP A 83 -22.50 5.55 15.81
C TRP A 83 -22.33 5.84 17.32
N THR A 84 -21.88 4.85 18.12
CA THR A 84 -21.63 5.05 19.56
C THR A 84 -20.28 5.68 19.85
N ARG A 85 -19.37 5.74 18.88
CA ARG A 85 -17.97 6.20 19.02
C ARG A 85 -17.17 5.45 20.09
N VAL A 86 -17.64 4.29 20.54
CA VAL A 86 -16.94 3.44 21.51
C VAL A 86 -16.32 2.27 20.77
N GLY A 87 -15.04 2.40 20.48
CA GLY A 87 -14.25 1.40 19.77
C GLY A 87 -12.93 1.99 19.25
N TRP A 88 -12.12 1.14 18.67
CA TRP A 88 -10.84 1.51 18.11
C TRP A 88 -10.59 0.83 16.76
N GLN A 89 -10.00 1.57 15.85
CA GLN A 89 -9.41 1.10 14.60
C GLN A 89 -8.06 1.78 14.46
N GLY A 90 -7.07 1.09 13.92
CA GLY A 90 -5.78 1.70 13.62
C GLY A 90 -5.97 2.95 12.75
N ILE A 91 -5.12 3.95 12.96
CA ILE A 91 -5.24 5.26 12.31
C ILE A 91 -5.11 5.11 10.79
N VAL A 92 -4.04 4.43 10.35
CA VAL A 92 -3.78 4.16 8.92
C VAL A 92 -4.94 3.41 8.24
N PRO A 93 -5.44 2.28 8.77
CA PRO A 93 -6.61 1.62 8.20
C PRO A 93 -7.89 2.46 8.23
N ALA A 94 -8.07 3.33 9.22
CA ALA A 94 -9.25 4.18 9.32
C ALA A 94 -9.31 5.26 8.24
N LYS A 95 -8.17 5.76 7.79
CA LYS A 95 -8.01 6.80 6.76
C LYS A 95 -7.56 6.26 5.41
N ALA A 96 -7.58 4.95 5.19
CA ALA A 96 -7.00 4.29 4.01
C ALA A 96 -7.45 4.90 2.67
N THR A 97 -8.72 5.28 2.54
CA THR A 97 -9.23 5.88 1.29
C THR A 97 -8.68 7.30 1.08
N GLN A 98 -8.56 8.09 2.14
CA GLN A 98 -7.98 9.42 2.06
C GLN A 98 -6.51 9.32 1.66
N MET A 99 -5.73 8.54 2.40
CA MET A 99 -4.31 8.32 2.13
C MET A 99 -4.05 7.76 0.72
N ALA A 100 -4.92 6.88 0.22
CA ALA A 100 -4.82 6.38 -1.15
C ALA A 100 -4.96 7.51 -2.19
N ASN A 101 -5.88 8.46 -1.97
CA ASN A 101 -6.01 9.62 -2.84
C ASN A 101 -4.79 10.54 -2.76
N ASP A 102 -4.29 10.80 -1.55
CA ASP A 102 -3.11 11.64 -1.34
C ASP A 102 -1.86 11.02 -2.01
N ILE A 103 -1.68 9.70 -1.89
CA ILE A 103 -0.62 8.96 -2.61
C ILE A 103 -0.75 9.14 -4.13
N VAL A 104 -1.96 9.11 -4.68
CA VAL A 104 -2.15 9.32 -6.12
C VAL A 104 -1.81 10.76 -6.50
N ASP A 105 -2.33 11.74 -5.78
CA ASP A 105 -2.20 13.15 -6.13
C ASP A 105 -0.78 13.68 -5.94
N ASP A 106 -0.13 13.32 -4.83
CA ASP A 106 1.17 13.85 -4.47
C ASP A 106 2.34 13.03 -4.98
N VAL A 107 2.12 11.73 -5.24
CA VAL A 107 3.19 10.80 -5.59
C VAL A 107 3.02 10.21 -6.97
N ILE A 108 1.95 9.44 -7.21
CA ILE A 108 1.84 8.60 -8.40
C ILE A 108 1.79 9.44 -9.68
N TYR A 109 1.01 10.52 -9.72
CA TYR A 109 0.95 11.43 -10.89
C TYR A 109 2.26 12.18 -11.17
N ARG A 110 3.16 12.27 -10.20
CA ARG A 110 4.49 12.83 -10.41
C ARG A 110 5.49 11.81 -10.91
N LEU A 111 5.34 10.56 -10.47
CA LEU A 111 6.26 9.46 -10.83
C LEU A 111 5.92 8.82 -12.16
N ILE A 112 4.64 8.80 -12.54
CA ILE A 112 4.14 8.04 -13.70
C ILE A 112 3.38 8.96 -14.66
N ASN A 113 3.95 9.13 -15.84
CA ASN A 113 3.20 9.62 -17.00
C ASN A 113 2.55 8.42 -17.70
N VAL A 114 1.23 8.30 -17.57
CA VAL A 114 0.47 7.16 -18.11
C VAL A 114 0.68 7.01 -19.62
N SER A 115 0.72 8.12 -20.37
CA SER A 115 0.93 8.09 -21.82
C SER A 115 2.29 7.49 -22.18
N ASP A 116 3.37 7.93 -21.51
CA ASP A 116 4.73 7.46 -21.78
C ASP A 116 4.89 5.98 -21.42
N VAL A 117 4.25 5.54 -20.34
CA VAL A 117 4.25 4.15 -19.90
C VAL A 117 3.57 3.24 -20.92
N PHE A 118 2.35 3.59 -21.33
CA PHE A 118 1.62 2.78 -22.31
C PHE A 118 2.26 2.75 -23.68
N GLN A 119 3.04 3.78 -24.05
CA GLN A 119 3.80 3.79 -25.31
C GLN A 119 4.95 2.78 -25.35
N ARG A 120 5.38 2.24 -24.21
CA ARG A 120 6.35 1.15 -24.13
C ARG A 120 5.79 -0.17 -24.62
N LEU A 121 4.46 -0.39 -24.46
CA LEU A 121 3.80 -1.59 -24.97
C LEU A 121 3.99 -1.72 -26.48
N ARG A 122 4.47 -2.87 -26.91
CA ARG A 122 4.64 -3.17 -28.32
C ARG A 122 3.37 -3.83 -28.88
N PRO A 123 2.59 -3.12 -29.75
CA PRO A 123 1.32 -3.64 -30.22
C PRO A 123 1.38 -5.01 -30.87
N ARG A 124 2.51 -5.29 -31.57
CA ARG A 124 2.73 -6.59 -32.23
C ARG A 124 3.05 -7.72 -31.24
N ASP A 125 3.71 -7.40 -30.15
CA ASP A 125 4.11 -8.43 -29.16
C ASP A 125 2.91 -8.77 -28.28
N ILE A 126 2.10 -7.79 -27.90
CA ILE A 126 0.78 -8.02 -27.26
C ILE A 126 -0.13 -8.90 -28.15
N ALA A 127 -0.20 -8.60 -29.45
CA ALA A 127 -0.98 -9.42 -30.38
C ALA A 127 -0.43 -10.85 -30.53
N LYS A 128 0.87 -11.11 -30.35
CA LYS A 128 1.47 -12.45 -30.35
C LYS A 128 1.33 -13.15 -29.01
N GLY A 129 1.23 -12.43 -27.93
CA GLY A 129 1.07 -12.98 -26.59
C GLY A 129 -0.24 -13.76 -26.41
N LEU A 130 -1.28 -13.41 -27.17
CA LEU A 130 -2.50 -14.21 -27.23
C LEU A 130 -2.23 -15.52 -28.02
N PRO A 131 -2.65 -16.69 -27.51
CA PRO A 131 -2.47 -17.97 -28.19
C PRO A 131 -3.18 -18.02 -29.55
N ASP A 132 -2.61 -18.73 -30.51
CA ASP A 132 -3.24 -18.97 -31.81
C ASP A 132 -4.63 -19.59 -31.70
N ALA A 133 -4.80 -20.50 -30.71
CA ALA A 133 -6.08 -21.10 -30.40
C ALA A 133 -7.15 -20.07 -30.05
N TRP A 134 -6.78 -19.04 -29.27
CA TRP A 134 -7.72 -17.98 -28.88
C TRP A 134 -8.32 -17.28 -30.12
N TYR A 135 -7.46 -16.93 -31.10
CA TYR A 135 -7.94 -16.29 -32.34
C TYR A 135 -8.85 -17.21 -33.16
N THR A 136 -8.47 -18.50 -33.29
CA THR A 136 -9.25 -19.45 -34.09
C THR A 136 -10.57 -19.80 -33.43
N ASP A 137 -10.62 -19.89 -32.10
CA ASP A 137 -11.83 -20.17 -31.35
C ASP A 137 -12.79 -18.97 -31.39
N LEU A 138 -12.26 -17.74 -31.19
CA LEU A 138 -13.02 -16.51 -31.37
C LEU A 138 -13.63 -16.43 -32.78
N GLY A 139 -12.82 -16.70 -33.82
CA GLY A 139 -13.29 -16.69 -35.22
C GLY A 139 -14.36 -17.74 -35.46
N ARG A 140 -14.27 -18.94 -34.86
CA ARG A 140 -15.32 -19.96 -34.96
C ARG A 140 -16.61 -19.55 -34.26
N LEU A 141 -16.54 -19.02 -33.06
CA LEU A 141 -17.70 -18.54 -32.30
C LEU A 141 -18.45 -17.46 -33.09
N VAL A 142 -17.72 -16.50 -33.63
CA VAL A 142 -18.32 -15.43 -34.45
C VAL A 142 -18.92 -16.00 -35.73
N ALA A 143 -18.24 -16.92 -36.40
CA ALA A 143 -18.76 -17.58 -37.60
C ALA A 143 -20.03 -18.40 -37.32
N ASP A 144 -20.10 -19.07 -36.17
CA ASP A 144 -21.32 -19.79 -35.76
C ASP A 144 -22.49 -18.85 -35.47
N ASP A 145 -22.25 -17.70 -34.84
CA ASP A 145 -23.27 -16.70 -34.50
C ASP A 145 -23.95 -16.11 -35.76
N ILE A 146 -23.17 -15.92 -36.82
CA ILE A 146 -23.68 -15.36 -38.10
C ILE A 146 -24.09 -16.43 -39.13
N GLY A 147 -24.14 -17.70 -38.72
CA GLY A 147 -24.56 -18.80 -39.60
C GLY A 147 -23.49 -19.31 -40.57
N TYR A 148 -22.26 -18.84 -40.50
CA TYR A 148 -21.12 -19.26 -41.35
C TYR A 148 -20.19 -20.28 -40.70
N GLY A 149 -20.58 -20.91 -39.59
CA GLY A 149 -19.78 -21.87 -38.85
C GLY A 149 -19.34 -23.09 -39.64
N TRP A 150 -20.00 -23.38 -40.76
CA TRP A 150 -19.58 -24.42 -41.72
C TRP A 150 -18.19 -24.12 -42.33
N ALA A 151 -17.82 -22.84 -42.51
CA ALA A 151 -16.55 -22.45 -43.10
C ALA A 151 -15.37 -22.83 -42.18
N ALA A 152 -15.53 -22.69 -40.86
CA ALA A 152 -14.52 -23.10 -39.86
C ALA A 152 -14.40 -24.64 -39.76
N ARG A 153 -15.45 -25.39 -40.09
CA ARG A 153 -15.52 -26.85 -40.07
C ARG A 153 -15.28 -27.52 -41.43
N ALA A 154 -15.05 -26.70 -42.48
CA ALA A 154 -14.81 -27.19 -43.82
C ALA A 154 -13.56 -28.11 -43.93
N PRO A 155 -13.46 -28.96 -44.94
CA PRO A 155 -12.28 -29.81 -45.17
C PRO A 155 -10.97 -29.03 -45.14
N SER A 156 -9.85 -29.72 -44.81
CA SER A 156 -8.56 -29.18 -44.41
C SER A 156 -7.99 -27.99 -45.20
N THR A 157 -8.34 -27.83 -46.44
CA THR A 157 -7.90 -26.69 -47.29
C THR A 157 -8.64 -25.40 -47.00
N LEU A 158 -9.98 -25.43 -46.95
CA LEU A 158 -10.81 -24.26 -46.69
C LEU A 158 -10.79 -23.87 -45.21
N GLY A 159 -10.95 -24.83 -44.31
CA GLY A 159 -10.88 -24.59 -42.85
C GLY A 159 -9.49 -24.11 -42.41
N GLY A 160 -8.44 -24.63 -43.06
CA GLY A 160 -7.05 -24.17 -42.83
C GLY A 160 -6.85 -22.73 -43.29
N ALA A 161 -7.37 -22.34 -44.46
CA ALA A 161 -7.30 -20.99 -44.97
C ALA A 161 -8.12 -20.02 -44.09
N PHE A 162 -9.32 -20.40 -43.66
CA PHE A 162 -10.14 -19.61 -42.73
C PHE A 162 -9.40 -19.34 -41.44
N ASN A 163 -8.89 -20.38 -40.77
CA ASN A 163 -8.15 -20.25 -39.51
C ASN A 163 -6.88 -19.40 -39.68
N ALA A 164 -6.17 -19.50 -40.81
CA ALA A 164 -4.98 -18.68 -41.07
C ALA A 164 -5.38 -17.18 -41.25
N THR A 165 -6.45 -16.89 -42.00
CA THR A 165 -6.94 -15.52 -42.16
C THR A 165 -7.38 -14.93 -40.82
N VAL A 166 -8.17 -15.65 -40.04
CA VAL A 166 -8.62 -15.21 -38.71
C VAL A 166 -7.44 -14.89 -37.78
N ARG A 167 -6.38 -15.69 -37.81
CA ARG A 167 -5.16 -15.40 -37.00
C ARG A 167 -4.42 -14.14 -37.47
N ILE A 168 -4.27 -13.96 -38.77
CA ILE A 168 -3.55 -12.81 -39.32
C ILE A 168 -4.33 -11.52 -39.08
N GLU A 169 -5.62 -11.50 -39.45
CA GLU A 169 -6.48 -10.33 -39.29
C GLU A 169 -6.77 -10.05 -37.79
N GLY A 170 -6.96 -11.10 -36.99
CA GLY A 170 -7.15 -10.99 -35.54
C GLY A 170 -5.94 -10.36 -34.84
N ARG A 171 -4.73 -10.79 -35.17
CA ARG A 171 -3.50 -10.17 -34.67
C ARG A 171 -3.35 -8.71 -35.13
N ALA A 172 -3.69 -8.42 -36.37
CA ALA A 172 -3.69 -7.06 -36.92
C ALA A 172 -4.69 -6.17 -36.17
N LEU A 173 -5.89 -6.70 -35.90
CA LEU A 173 -6.92 -6.00 -35.11
C LEU A 173 -6.46 -5.73 -33.67
N VAL A 174 -5.95 -6.72 -32.96
CA VAL A 174 -5.43 -6.52 -31.59
C VAL A 174 -4.32 -5.48 -31.58
N ALA A 175 -3.37 -5.55 -32.54
CA ALA A 175 -2.31 -4.55 -32.65
C ALA A 175 -2.84 -3.15 -32.97
N SER A 176 -3.96 -3.02 -33.70
CA SER A 176 -4.60 -1.73 -33.96
C SER A 176 -5.33 -1.20 -32.73
N ILE A 177 -5.99 -2.07 -31.97
CA ILE A 177 -6.61 -1.72 -30.69
C ILE A 177 -5.58 -1.18 -29.71
N VAL A 178 -4.46 -1.88 -29.53
CA VAL A 178 -3.39 -1.41 -28.62
C VAL A 178 -2.88 -0.03 -29.04
N ARG A 179 -2.64 0.22 -30.33
CA ARG A 179 -2.23 1.55 -30.83
C ARG A 179 -3.27 2.63 -30.60
N ALA A 180 -4.54 2.30 -30.76
CA ALA A 180 -5.61 3.25 -30.52
C ALA A 180 -5.78 3.56 -29.03
N VAL A 181 -5.63 2.55 -28.15
CA VAL A 181 -5.59 2.76 -26.70
C VAL A 181 -4.39 3.62 -26.30
N GLN A 182 -3.20 3.38 -26.87
CA GLN A 182 -2.04 4.23 -26.64
C GLN A 182 -2.26 5.70 -27.00
N ALA A 183 -3.01 5.96 -28.07
CA ALA A 183 -3.31 7.33 -28.52
C ALA A 183 -4.32 8.05 -27.60
N GLU A 184 -5.16 7.33 -26.92
CA GLU A 184 -6.24 7.87 -26.08
C GLU A 184 -6.22 7.31 -24.66
N VAL A 185 -5.04 6.93 -24.15
CA VAL A 185 -4.91 6.22 -22.90
C VAL A 185 -5.48 6.99 -21.71
N GLU A 186 -5.31 8.31 -21.67
CA GLU A 186 -5.84 9.16 -20.59
C GLU A 186 -7.39 9.13 -20.51
N ALA A 187 -8.05 8.87 -21.63
CA ALA A 187 -9.50 8.74 -21.66
C ALA A 187 -10.00 7.32 -21.38
N ALA A 188 -9.16 6.31 -21.68
CA ALA A 188 -9.53 4.89 -21.56
C ALA A 188 -9.08 4.23 -20.26
N PHE A 189 -8.14 4.84 -19.53
CA PHE A 189 -7.50 4.27 -18.36
C PHE A 189 -7.47 5.26 -17.22
N ASP A 190 -7.92 4.85 -16.03
CA ASP A 190 -7.93 5.66 -14.83
C ASP A 190 -6.96 5.11 -13.78
N LEU A 191 -5.76 5.68 -13.75
CA LEU A 191 -4.70 5.31 -12.80
C LEU A 191 -5.14 5.53 -11.35
N ARG A 192 -5.91 6.60 -11.06
CA ARG A 192 -6.48 6.86 -9.73
C ARG A 192 -7.38 5.72 -9.28
N SER A 193 -8.27 5.28 -10.15
CA SER A 193 -9.22 4.20 -9.86
C SER A 193 -8.49 2.92 -9.44
N ILE A 194 -7.41 2.54 -10.12
CA ILE A 194 -6.63 1.34 -9.76
C ILE A 194 -6.02 1.48 -8.36
N VAL A 195 -5.31 2.57 -8.11
CA VAL A 195 -4.59 2.75 -6.85
C VAL A 195 -5.56 2.86 -5.68
N VAL A 196 -6.58 3.70 -5.81
CA VAL A 196 -7.59 3.89 -4.75
C VAL A 196 -8.35 2.59 -4.50
N ARG A 197 -8.77 1.88 -5.55
CA ARG A 197 -9.47 0.60 -5.42
C ARG A 197 -8.55 -0.48 -4.84
N GLY A 198 -7.30 -0.58 -5.29
CA GLY A 198 -6.32 -1.53 -4.76
C GLY A 198 -6.07 -1.37 -3.27
N ILE A 199 -5.95 -0.12 -2.81
CA ILE A 199 -5.72 0.20 -1.39
C ILE A 199 -7.03 0.15 -0.58
N ALA A 200 -8.13 0.69 -1.09
CA ALA A 200 -9.40 0.77 -0.35
C ALA A 200 -10.10 -0.59 -0.22
N SER A 201 -9.93 -1.50 -1.19
CA SER A 201 -10.51 -2.85 -1.14
C SER A 201 -9.91 -3.71 -0.03
N ASP A 202 -8.62 -3.55 0.23
CA ASP A 202 -7.92 -4.24 1.34
C ASP A 202 -6.95 -3.26 2.04
N THR A 203 -7.38 -2.74 3.18
CA THR A 203 -6.57 -1.85 4.00
C THR A 203 -5.23 -2.46 4.46
N ARG A 204 -5.07 -3.79 4.33
CA ARG A 204 -3.79 -4.46 4.60
C ARG A 204 -2.69 -4.03 3.64
N VAL A 205 -3.07 -3.76 2.40
CA VAL A 205 -2.13 -3.30 1.36
C VAL A 205 -1.45 -2.01 1.81
N LEU A 206 -2.24 -1.06 2.32
CA LEU A 206 -1.71 0.20 2.83
C LEU A 206 -0.83 0.01 4.07
N VAL A 207 -1.29 -0.81 5.02
CA VAL A 207 -0.50 -1.13 6.23
C VAL A 207 0.83 -1.79 5.86
N GLU A 208 0.82 -2.76 4.94
CA GLU A 208 2.02 -3.44 4.46
C GLU A 208 3.00 -2.46 3.77
N LEU A 209 2.47 -1.51 2.98
CA LEU A 209 3.27 -0.45 2.35
C LEU A 209 4.03 0.37 3.41
N PHE A 210 3.31 0.88 4.42
CA PHE A 210 3.91 1.72 5.44
C PHE A 210 4.83 0.96 6.39
N GLU A 211 4.47 -0.28 6.76
CA GLU A 211 5.34 -1.13 7.57
C GLU A 211 6.65 -1.44 6.83
N ARG A 212 6.59 -1.68 5.51
CA ARG A 212 7.77 -1.99 4.71
C ARG A 212 8.66 -0.76 4.48
N CYS A 213 8.09 0.34 3.98
CA CYS A 213 8.86 1.55 3.69
C CYS A 213 9.40 2.24 4.96
N GLY A 214 8.66 2.15 6.08
CA GLY A 214 8.96 2.83 7.33
C GLY A 214 9.51 1.93 8.45
N GLU A 215 9.86 0.66 8.20
CA GLU A 215 10.23 -0.31 9.25
C GLU A 215 11.32 0.21 10.18
N ASP A 216 12.40 0.73 9.64
CA ASP A 216 13.53 1.21 10.43
C ASP A 216 13.22 2.52 11.17
N ASP A 217 12.43 3.39 10.55
CA ASP A 217 12.01 4.65 11.16
C ASP A 217 11.05 4.40 12.33
N LEU A 218 10.09 3.49 12.16
CA LEU A 218 9.20 3.05 13.23
C LEU A 218 9.97 2.36 14.36
N ARG A 219 10.95 1.55 14.01
CA ARG A 219 11.84 0.90 14.96
C ARG A 219 12.70 1.92 15.73
N PHE A 220 13.15 2.99 15.04
CA PHE A 220 13.84 4.10 15.67
C PHE A 220 12.94 4.83 16.69
N VAL A 221 11.67 5.17 16.32
CA VAL A 221 10.71 5.80 17.25
C VAL A 221 10.55 4.96 18.52
N VAL A 222 10.36 3.66 18.38
CA VAL A 222 10.21 2.76 19.53
C VAL A 222 11.46 2.76 20.41
N ASN A 223 12.64 2.62 19.80
CA ASN A 223 13.89 2.54 20.54
C ASN A 223 14.34 3.88 21.12
N SER A 224 14.01 5.00 20.47
CA SER A 224 14.31 6.34 20.99
C SER A 224 13.61 6.60 22.33
N GLY A 225 12.42 6.02 22.53
CA GLY A 225 11.72 6.04 23.81
C GLY A 225 12.58 5.54 24.98
N LEU A 226 13.40 4.52 24.76
CA LEU A 226 14.26 3.97 25.82
C LEU A 226 15.38 4.94 26.24
N TRP A 227 16.17 5.41 25.28
CA TRP A 227 17.34 6.21 25.60
C TRP A 227 17.03 7.70 25.77
N LEU A 228 16.10 8.30 24.98
CA LEU A 228 15.61 9.65 25.24
C LEU A 228 14.82 9.73 26.54
N GLY A 229 13.90 8.78 26.74
CA GLY A 229 13.13 8.69 27.98
C GLY A 229 14.03 8.48 29.21
N GLY A 230 15.06 7.65 29.09
CA GLY A 230 16.07 7.48 30.15
C GLY A 230 16.87 8.76 30.42
N ALA A 231 17.35 9.45 29.37
CA ALA A 231 18.09 10.70 29.50
C ALA A 231 17.23 11.81 30.15
N LEU A 232 15.99 11.98 29.68
CA LEU A 232 15.04 12.93 30.28
C LEU A 232 14.63 12.50 31.68
N GLY A 233 14.56 11.19 31.95
CA GLY A 233 14.36 10.64 33.28
C GLY A 233 15.47 11.00 34.27
N VAL A 234 16.73 11.16 33.82
CA VAL A 234 17.81 11.69 34.65
C VAL A 234 17.55 13.15 35.03
N LEU A 235 17.06 13.97 34.09
CA LEU A 235 16.67 15.35 34.40
C LEU A 235 15.47 15.38 35.37
N GLN A 236 14.49 14.49 35.17
CA GLN A 236 13.35 14.33 36.07
C GLN A 236 13.82 13.92 37.48
N MET A 237 14.77 13.00 37.59
CA MET A 237 15.37 12.63 38.85
C MET A 237 16.05 13.83 39.57
N GLY A 238 16.80 14.64 38.80
CA GLY A 238 17.44 15.86 39.34
C GLY A 238 16.39 16.86 39.85
N LEU A 239 15.31 17.07 39.11
CA LEU A 239 14.22 17.94 39.54
C LEU A 239 13.52 17.39 40.80
N TRP A 240 13.28 16.08 40.85
CA TRP A 240 12.67 15.40 42.01
C TRP A 240 13.50 15.49 43.28
N LEU A 241 14.82 15.55 43.17
CA LEU A 241 15.71 15.75 44.33
C LEU A 241 15.54 17.12 44.98
N VAL A 242 15.21 18.15 44.19
CA VAL A 242 15.06 19.54 44.63
C VAL A 242 13.63 19.85 45.03
N TRP A 243 12.65 19.30 44.27
CA TRP A 243 11.25 19.64 44.43
C TRP A 243 10.37 18.40 44.18
N ASN A 244 9.78 17.88 45.25
CA ASN A 244 9.10 16.57 45.24
C ASN A 244 7.63 16.58 45.71
N PRO A 245 6.76 17.49 45.22
CA PRO A 245 5.33 17.37 45.49
C PRO A 245 4.77 16.11 44.81
N TRP A 246 3.74 15.51 45.41
CA TRP A 246 3.16 14.24 44.94
C TRP A 246 2.73 14.20 43.49
N TRP A 247 2.36 15.35 42.92
CA TRP A 247 1.92 15.51 41.53
C TRP A 247 3.08 15.75 40.53
N ALA A 248 4.29 16.06 41.01
CA ALA A 248 5.41 16.44 40.14
C ALA A 248 5.83 15.30 39.22
N LEU A 249 5.83 14.04 39.68
CA LEU A 249 6.16 12.89 38.82
C LEU A 249 5.12 12.68 37.72
N ALA A 250 3.85 12.95 37.96
CA ALA A 250 2.83 12.87 36.93
C ALA A 250 3.02 13.94 35.85
N LEU A 251 3.26 15.20 36.28
CA LEU A 251 3.48 16.30 35.35
C LEU A 251 4.77 16.15 34.55
N THR A 252 5.86 15.81 35.24
CA THR A 252 7.15 15.60 34.56
C THR A 252 7.16 14.35 33.70
N GLY A 253 6.47 13.28 34.07
CA GLY A 253 6.26 12.10 33.26
C GLY A 253 5.49 12.41 31.97
N ALA A 254 4.43 13.22 32.06
CA ALA A 254 3.71 13.71 30.88
C ALA A 254 4.61 14.57 29.98
N ALA A 255 5.41 15.47 30.57
CA ALA A 255 6.36 16.29 29.82
C ALA A 255 7.46 15.47 29.15
N VAL A 256 7.98 14.43 29.82
CA VAL A 256 8.96 13.51 29.25
C VAL A 256 8.37 12.76 28.06
N GLY A 257 7.15 12.21 28.18
CA GLY A 257 6.46 11.55 27.06
C GLY A 257 6.29 12.49 25.86
N PHE A 258 5.74 13.70 26.10
CA PHE A 258 5.56 14.72 25.07
C PHE A 258 6.89 15.04 24.34
N VAL A 259 7.93 15.39 25.07
CA VAL A 259 9.23 15.80 24.50
C VAL A 259 9.90 14.63 23.78
N THR A 260 9.82 13.42 24.32
CA THR A 260 10.40 12.22 23.69
C THR A 260 9.76 11.94 22.33
N ASP A 261 8.43 11.96 22.24
CA ASP A 261 7.70 11.69 21.01
C ASP A 261 7.93 12.80 19.97
N GLN A 262 7.87 14.07 20.39
CA GLN A 262 8.15 15.21 19.52
C GLN A 262 9.58 15.16 18.96
N LEU A 263 10.57 14.83 19.79
CA LEU A 263 11.96 14.71 19.33
C LEU A 263 12.14 13.51 18.39
N ALA A 264 11.46 12.38 18.65
CA ALA A 264 11.57 11.20 17.82
C ALA A 264 10.98 11.46 16.42
N ILE A 265 9.79 12.07 16.33
CA ILE A 265 9.14 12.39 15.05
C ILE A 265 9.97 13.44 14.29
N ASN A 266 10.40 14.50 14.96
CA ASN A 266 11.25 15.51 14.33
C ASN A 266 12.56 14.93 13.79
N ALA A 267 13.15 13.95 14.46
CA ALA A 267 14.40 13.34 14.01
C ALA A 267 14.21 12.49 12.73
N ILE A 268 13.02 11.98 12.47
CA ILE A 268 12.70 11.24 11.23
C ILE A 268 12.66 12.19 10.03
N PHE A 269 11.95 13.31 10.14
CA PHE A 269 11.65 14.19 9.02
C PHE A 269 12.52 15.46 8.97
N LEU A 270 13.08 15.91 10.10
CA LEU A 270 13.81 17.16 10.18
C LEU A 270 15.31 16.96 10.49
N PRO A 271 16.19 17.82 9.96
CA PRO A 271 15.92 18.84 8.94
C PRO A 271 15.73 18.23 7.55
N VAL A 272 14.85 18.83 6.75
CA VAL A 272 14.57 18.40 5.36
C VAL A 272 15.80 18.59 4.49
N GLU A 273 16.49 19.72 4.64
CA GLU A 273 17.75 19.98 3.94
C GLU A 273 18.93 19.46 4.76
N ARG A 274 19.87 18.85 4.07
CA ARG A 274 21.13 18.40 4.65
C ARG A 274 21.89 19.58 5.26
N ARG A 275 22.06 19.58 6.59
CA ARG A 275 22.85 20.60 7.30
C ARG A 275 24.14 20.00 7.82
N GLU A 276 25.25 20.63 7.46
CA GLU A 276 26.58 20.27 7.97
C GLU A 276 26.92 21.16 9.16
N ILE A 277 27.01 20.56 10.35
CA ILE A 277 27.44 21.25 11.57
C ILE A 277 28.78 20.66 12.00
N GLY A 278 29.87 21.29 11.53
CA GLY A 278 31.22 20.77 11.73
C GLY A 278 31.43 19.41 11.09
N PRO A 279 31.87 18.38 11.84
CA PRO A 279 32.06 17.03 11.29
C PRO A 279 30.74 16.22 11.19
N PHE A 280 29.63 16.76 11.67
CA PHE A 280 28.35 16.06 11.72
C PHE A 280 27.43 16.55 10.60
N CYS A 281 26.89 15.59 9.84
CA CYS A 281 25.84 15.85 8.88
C CYS A 281 24.49 15.50 9.53
N ILE A 282 23.64 16.51 9.72
CA ILE A 282 22.28 16.34 10.26
C ILE A 282 21.32 16.38 9.09
N HIS A 283 20.56 15.31 8.94
CA HIS A 283 19.53 15.13 7.92
C HIS A 283 18.46 14.19 8.49
N GLY A 284 17.19 14.40 8.17
CA GLY A 284 16.12 13.53 8.64
C GLY A 284 16.42 12.05 8.33
N LEU A 285 16.14 11.16 9.26
CA LEU A 285 16.48 9.74 9.12
C LEU A 285 15.80 9.10 7.92
N PHE A 286 14.52 9.36 7.71
CA PHE A 286 13.75 8.93 6.55
C PHE A 286 14.36 9.42 5.23
N LEU A 287 14.75 10.70 5.18
CA LEU A 287 15.33 11.32 3.99
C LEU A 287 16.70 10.74 3.61
N ARG A 288 17.44 10.22 4.59
CA ARG A 288 18.72 9.54 4.33
C ARG A 288 18.56 8.19 3.63
N ARG A 289 17.38 7.58 3.73
CA ARG A 289 17.05 6.28 3.17
C ARG A 289 16.23 6.37 1.88
N GLN A 290 16.23 7.56 1.23
CA GLN A 290 15.45 7.80 0.00
C GLN A 290 15.66 6.71 -1.06
N ASP A 291 16.90 6.26 -1.27
CA ASP A 291 17.22 5.22 -2.26
C ASP A 291 16.58 3.87 -1.92
N GLU A 292 16.58 3.50 -0.66
CA GLU A 292 16.03 2.24 -0.16
C GLU A 292 14.50 2.27 -0.15
N VAL A 293 13.92 3.36 0.35
CA VAL A 293 12.47 3.58 0.36
C VAL A 293 11.92 3.63 -1.07
N ALA A 294 12.66 4.23 -2.02
CA ALA A 294 12.28 4.27 -3.42
C ALA A 294 12.20 2.86 -4.03
N ASP A 295 13.14 1.97 -3.71
CA ASP A 295 13.13 0.58 -4.16
C ASP A 295 11.96 -0.20 -3.55
N ASP A 296 11.76 -0.09 -2.24
CA ASP A 296 10.68 -0.78 -1.52
C ASP A 296 9.30 -0.32 -1.99
N PHE A 297 9.11 0.99 -2.16
CA PHE A 297 7.87 1.56 -2.68
C PHE A 297 7.58 1.08 -4.10
N ALA A 298 8.56 1.18 -5.01
CA ALA A 298 8.39 0.79 -6.40
C ALA A 298 8.09 -0.71 -6.55
N GLU A 299 8.80 -1.57 -5.81
CA GLU A 299 8.55 -3.00 -5.79
C GLU A 299 7.17 -3.34 -5.24
N PHE A 300 6.78 -2.67 -4.15
CA PHE A 300 5.48 -2.86 -3.54
C PHE A 300 4.35 -2.44 -4.49
N MET A 301 4.45 -1.25 -5.07
CA MET A 301 3.44 -0.72 -5.99
C MET A 301 3.26 -1.62 -7.21
N GLN A 302 4.35 -2.07 -7.84
CA GLN A 302 4.26 -2.98 -9.00
C GLN A 302 3.67 -4.34 -8.59
N SER A 303 4.10 -4.91 -7.48
CA SER A 303 3.67 -6.29 -7.12
C SER A 303 2.24 -6.36 -6.57
N ARG A 304 1.75 -5.31 -5.90
CA ARG A 304 0.48 -5.33 -5.16
C ARG A 304 -0.62 -4.47 -5.76
N VAL A 305 -0.27 -3.37 -6.41
CA VAL A 305 -1.24 -2.34 -6.82
C VAL A 305 -1.27 -2.17 -8.34
N LEU A 306 -0.12 -1.89 -8.95
CA LEU A 306 0.02 -1.55 -10.38
C LEU A 306 0.59 -2.74 -11.17
N ASN A 307 -0.02 -3.91 -11.02
CA ASN A 307 0.35 -5.12 -11.74
C ASN A 307 -0.54 -5.33 -12.98
N ALA A 308 -0.08 -6.18 -13.90
CA ALA A 308 -0.82 -6.46 -15.13
C ALA A 308 -2.27 -6.88 -14.90
N PRO A 309 -2.61 -7.79 -13.95
CA PRO A 309 -4.00 -8.10 -13.65
C PRO A 309 -4.87 -6.88 -13.33
N ALA A 310 -4.36 -5.96 -12.49
CA ALA A 310 -5.11 -4.76 -12.10
C ALA A 310 -5.27 -3.79 -13.26
N ILE A 311 -4.23 -3.63 -14.10
CA ILE A 311 -4.25 -2.77 -15.28
C ILE A 311 -5.28 -3.27 -16.29
N TRP A 312 -5.28 -4.58 -16.58
CA TRP A 312 -6.25 -5.16 -17.50
C TRP A 312 -7.67 -5.15 -16.94
N ASP A 313 -7.85 -5.37 -15.65
CA ASP A 313 -9.17 -5.26 -15.00
C ASP A 313 -9.73 -3.84 -15.13
N GLU A 314 -8.91 -2.81 -14.90
CA GLU A 314 -9.32 -1.41 -15.09
C GLU A 314 -9.72 -1.11 -16.53
N LEU A 315 -8.94 -1.55 -17.52
CA LEU A 315 -9.27 -1.36 -18.93
C LEU A 315 -10.60 -2.03 -19.33
N LEU A 316 -10.84 -3.25 -18.82
CA LEU A 316 -11.99 -4.06 -19.21
C LEU A 316 -13.27 -3.71 -18.45
N THR A 317 -13.15 -3.38 -17.15
CA THR A 317 -14.29 -3.25 -16.22
C THR A 317 -14.27 -1.97 -15.38
N GLY A 318 -13.19 -1.18 -15.46
CA GLY A 318 -13.01 0.03 -14.68
C GLY A 318 -13.93 1.19 -15.06
N SER A 319 -13.71 2.32 -14.41
CA SER A 319 -14.52 3.55 -14.58
C SER A 319 -14.57 4.04 -16.02
N ASN A 320 -13.46 3.92 -16.75
CA ASN A 320 -13.31 4.39 -18.13
C ASN A 320 -13.44 3.24 -19.16
N SER A 321 -13.86 2.05 -18.76
CA SER A 321 -14.01 0.88 -19.66
C SER A 321 -14.96 1.13 -20.83
N ILE A 322 -15.95 2.01 -20.68
CA ILE A 322 -16.84 2.40 -21.79
C ILE A 322 -16.01 2.94 -22.95
N ARG A 323 -15.04 3.83 -22.67
CA ARG A 323 -14.17 4.39 -23.73
C ARG A 323 -13.28 3.34 -24.36
N PHE A 324 -12.74 2.43 -23.57
CA PHE A 324 -11.98 1.28 -24.09
C PHE A 324 -12.81 0.47 -25.09
N TRP A 325 -14.05 0.14 -24.74
CA TRP A 325 -14.93 -0.64 -25.64
C TRP A 325 -15.39 0.14 -26.85
N GLU A 326 -15.52 1.47 -26.79
CA GLU A 326 -15.75 2.33 -27.96
C GLU A 326 -14.54 2.30 -28.90
N ILE A 327 -13.32 2.36 -28.38
CA ILE A 327 -12.09 2.23 -29.17
C ILE A 327 -12.05 0.86 -29.87
N VAL A 328 -12.37 -0.22 -29.14
CA VAL A 328 -12.42 -1.57 -29.72
C VAL A 328 -13.45 -1.63 -30.88
N ASP A 329 -14.64 -1.10 -30.66
CA ASP A 329 -15.71 -1.08 -31.70
C ASP A 329 -15.29 -0.27 -32.93
N GLU A 330 -14.66 0.88 -32.75
CA GLU A 330 -14.12 1.70 -33.82
C GLU A 330 -13.02 0.96 -34.62
N GLN A 331 -12.11 0.25 -33.94
CA GLN A 331 -11.08 -0.53 -34.62
C GLN A 331 -11.66 -1.73 -35.39
N ILE A 332 -12.72 -2.34 -34.88
CA ILE A 332 -13.46 -3.38 -35.59
C ILE A 332 -14.08 -2.77 -36.86
N ARG A 333 -14.72 -1.60 -36.75
CA ARG A 333 -15.34 -0.89 -37.87
C ARG A 333 -14.34 -0.58 -39.00
N ILE A 334 -13.10 -0.22 -38.63
CA ILE A 334 -12.03 0.09 -39.59
C ILE A 334 -11.41 -1.18 -40.20
N ALA A 335 -11.25 -2.24 -39.41
CA ALA A 335 -10.55 -3.45 -39.81
C ALA A 335 -11.45 -4.39 -40.66
N LEU A 336 -12.72 -4.47 -40.32
CA LEU A 336 -13.65 -5.45 -40.89
C LEU A 336 -13.79 -5.37 -42.42
N PRO A 337 -13.96 -4.19 -43.04
CA PRO A 337 -14.02 -4.07 -44.51
C PRO A 337 -12.73 -4.49 -45.21
N ARG A 338 -11.56 -4.32 -44.53
CA ARG A 338 -10.24 -4.72 -45.05
C ARG A 338 -10.09 -6.24 -45.01
N ALA A 339 -10.50 -6.88 -43.92
CA ALA A 339 -10.44 -8.31 -43.72
C ALA A 339 -11.36 -9.09 -44.70
N LEU A 340 -12.54 -8.55 -44.97
CA LEU A 340 -13.51 -9.16 -45.85
C LEU A 340 -13.21 -8.93 -47.34
N GLY A 341 -12.34 -7.96 -47.66
CA GLY A 341 -11.94 -7.64 -49.05
C GLY A 341 -13.02 -6.84 -49.83
N PRO A 342 -12.68 -6.36 -51.05
CA PRO A 342 -13.52 -5.46 -51.83
C PRO A 342 -14.81 -6.09 -52.36
N GLY A 343 -15.02 -7.40 -52.17
CA GLY A 343 -16.25 -8.12 -52.57
C GLY A 343 -17.23 -8.34 -51.40
N ALA A 344 -16.91 -7.87 -50.20
CA ALA A 344 -17.81 -8.00 -49.04
C ALA A 344 -19.04 -7.13 -49.22
N LEU A 345 -20.20 -7.74 -49.22
CA LEU A 345 -21.49 -7.06 -49.20
C LEU A 345 -21.58 -6.29 -47.85
N LEU A 346 -21.80 -4.97 -47.92
CA LEU A 346 -21.98 -4.12 -46.73
C LEU A 346 -22.91 -4.73 -45.65
N PRO A 347 -24.02 -5.42 -46.01
CA PRO A 347 -24.87 -6.06 -45.02
C PRO A 347 -24.19 -7.08 -44.13
N VAL A 348 -23.21 -7.82 -44.65
CA VAL A 348 -22.46 -8.83 -43.85
C VAL A 348 -21.56 -8.15 -42.83
N ALA A 349 -20.96 -7.02 -43.17
CA ALA A 349 -20.13 -6.26 -42.23
C ALA A 349 -20.97 -5.66 -41.07
N ASP A 350 -22.19 -5.22 -41.36
CA ASP A 350 -23.10 -4.64 -40.37
C ASP A 350 -23.61 -5.69 -39.37
N GLU A 351 -23.83 -6.94 -39.81
CA GLU A 351 -24.20 -8.06 -38.93
C GLU A 351 -23.00 -8.61 -38.17
N LEU A 352 -21.84 -8.69 -38.80
CA LEU A 352 -20.62 -9.26 -38.22
C LEU A 352 -20.04 -8.38 -37.09
N ARG A 353 -20.13 -7.06 -37.21
CA ARG A 353 -19.57 -6.11 -36.25
C ARG A 353 -20.13 -6.30 -34.85
N PRO A 354 -21.44 -6.29 -34.57
CA PRO A 354 -21.97 -6.46 -33.22
C PRO A 354 -21.71 -7.87 -32.66
N ALA A 355 -21.74 -8.90 -33.50
CA ALA A 355 -21.41 -10.26 -33.10
C ALA A 355 -19.94 -10.37 -32.67
N LEU A 356 -19.01 -9.81 -33.46
CA LEU A 356 -17.59 -9.78 -33.15
C LEU A 356 -17.32 -9.00 -31.87
N LEU A 357 -17.91 -7.82 -31.68
CA LEU A 357 -17.76 -7.02 -30.47
C LEU A 357 -18.28 -7.77 -29.24
N ALA A 358 -19.43 -8.42 -29.32
CA ALA A 358 -20.02 -9.17 -28.24
C ALA A 358 -19.09 -10.35 -27.83
N ARG A 359 -18.56 -11.07 -28.83
CA ARG A 359 -17.64 -12.19 -28.56
C ARG A 359 -16.30 -11.74 -28.04
N ILE A 360 -15.74 -10.63 -28.52
CA ILE A 360 -14.51 -10.06 -27.95
C ILE A 360 -14.74 -9.67 -26.48
N ARG A 361 -15.88 -9.08 -26.12
CA ARG A 361 -16.21 -8.77 -24.72
C ARG A 361 -16.23 -10.00 -23.82
N GLU A 362 -16.70 -11.12 -24.34
CA GLU A 362 -16.79 -12.38 -23.60
C GLU A 362 -15.44 -13.10 -23.52
N GLU A 363 -14.67 -13.13 -24.62
CA GLU A 363 -13.49 -13.96 -24.74
C GLU A 363 -12.19 -13.23 -24.38
N LEU A 364 -12.13 -11.90 -24.51
CA LEU A 364 -10.93 -11.12 -24.19
C LEU A 364 -10.50 -11.29 -22.72
N PRO A 365 -11.41 -11.23 -21.72
CA PRO A 365 -11.04 -11.48 -20.32
C PRO A 365 -10.42 -12.84 -20.07
N LYS A 366 -10.80 -13.86 -20.88
CA LYS A 366 -10.24 -15.22 -20.81
C LYS A 366 -8.85 -15.32 -21.44
N GLY A 367 -8.57 -14.47 -22.43
CA GLY A 367 -7.27 -14.40 -23.12
C GLY A 367 -6.24 -13.57 -22.38
N VAL A 368 -6.65 -12.54 -21.68
CA VAL A 368 -5.80 -11.56 -20.98
C VAL A 368 -4.80 -12.19 -20.01
N PRO A 369 -5.10 -13.26 -19.26
CA PRO A 369 -4.09 -13.90 -18.39
C PRO A 369 -2.81 -14.35 -19.09
N HIS A 370 -2.86 -14.61 -20.40
CA HIS A 370 -1.67 -14.94 -21.19
C HIS A 370 -0.78 -13.71 -21.48
N LEU A 371 -1.30 -12.51 -21.23
CA LEU A 371 -0.61 -11.24 -21.47
C LEU A 371 0.02 -10.66 -20.19
N TYR A 372 -0.23 -11.23 -19.01
CA TYR A 372 0.19 -10.63 -17.75
C TYR A 372 1.71 -10.46 -17.68
N GLU A 373 2.46 -11.56 -17.88
CA GLU A 373 3.92 -11.54 -17.83
C GLU A 373 4.49 -10.54 -18.85
N LEU A 374 3.99 -10.59 -20.09
CA LEU A 374 4.43 -9.69 -21.15
C LEU A 374 4.09 -8.22 -20.82
N THR A 375 2.92 -7.95 -20.23
CA THR A 375 2.51 -6.59 -19.86
C THR A 375 3.39 -6.05 -18.73
N ASP A 376 3.66 -6.85 -17.70
CA ASP A 376 4.52 -6.44 -16.58
C ASP A 376 5.95 -6.20 -17.05
N ASP A 377 6.48 -7.03 -17.95
CA ASP A 377 7.83 -6.90 -18.53
C ASP A 377 7.96 -5.66 -19.44
N GLU A 378 6.96 -5.40 -20.30
CA GLU A 378 7.04 -4.27 -21.22
C GLU A 378 6.78 -2.92 -20.56
N LEU A 379 5.88 -2.86 -19.58
CA LEU A 379 5.61 -1.63 -18.83
C LEU A 379 6.78 -1.27 -17.90
N ASP A 380 7.39 -2.31 -17.28
CA ASP A 380 8.55 -2.17 -16.40
C ASP A 380 8.44 -0.98 -15.43
N LEU A 381 7.36 -0.96 -14.63
CA LEU A 381 7.01 0.17 -13.78
C LEU A 381 7.97 0.35 -12.61
N ARG A 382 8.58 -0.74 -12.11
CA ARG A 382 9.46 -0.68 -10.94
C ARG A 382 10.65 0.25 -11.14
N PRO A 383 11.53 0.08 -12.16
CA PRO A 383 12.66 0.98 -12.34
C PRO A 383 12.21 2.42 -12.62
N LEU A 384 11.10 2.60 -13.35
CA LEU A 384 10.56 3.94 -13.59
C LEU A 384 10.21 4.65 -12.27
N MET A 385 9.36 4.06 -11.45
CA MET A 385 8.94 4.64 -10.17
C MET A 385 10.12 4.85 -9.23
N ARG A 386 11.03 3.86 -9.16
CA ARG A 386 12.25 3.95 -8.34
C ARG A 386 13.12 5.13 -8.75
N ASP A 387 13.44 5.23 -10.04
CA ASP A 387 14.38 6.22 -10.54
C ASP A 387 13.80 7.65 -10.44
N GLU A 388 12.52 7.82 -10.74
CA GLU A 388 11.81 9.08 -10.53
C GLU A 388 11.75 9.48 -9.04
N MET A 389 11.48 8.52 -8.15
CA MET A 389 11.42 8.77 -6.71
C MET A 389 12.80 9.12 -6.12
N ARG A 390 13.87 8.51 -6.65
CA ARG A 390 15.26 8.87 -6.31
C ARG A 390 15.65 10.26 -6.81
N ALA A 391 15.08 10.70 -7.91
CA ALA A 391 15.35 12.00 -8.49
C ALA A 391 14.58 13.13 -7.79
N LEU A 392 13.59 12.83 -6.96
CA LEU A 392 12.84 13.83 -6.21
C LEU A 392 13.75 14.65 -5.28
N PRO A 393 13.59 15.98 -5.22
CA PRO A 393 14.20 16.79 -4.18
C PRO A 393 13.75 16.33 -2.79
N CYS A 394 14.61 16.44 -1.78
CA CYS A 394 14.30 15.99 -0.41
C CYS A 394 12.98 16.54 0.12
N ALA A 395 12.62 17.78 -0.19
CA ALA A 395 11.36 18.39 0.23
C ALA A 395 10.13 17.82 -0.47
N GLU A 396 10.27 17.27 -1.67
CA GLU A 396 9.19 16.59 -2.37
C GLU A 396 9.10 15.13 -1.92
N PHE A 397 10.24 14.48 -1.71
CA PHE A 397 10.28 13.14 -1.17
C PHE A 397 9.69 13.05 0.25
N GLU A 398 9.94 14.05 1.10
CA GLU A 398 9.31 14.15 2.42
C GLU A 398 7.79 14.12 2.32
N ARG A 399 7.21 14.86 1.37
CA ARG A 399 5.75 14.91 1.16
C ARG A 399 5.12 13.59 0.74
N VAL A 400 5.91 12.62 0.30
CA VAL A 400 5.42 11.29 -0.09
C VAL A 400 4.83 10.54 1.10
N LEU A 401 5.47 10.60 2.27
CA LEU A 401 5.04 9.88 3.47
C LEU A 401 4.68 10.78 4.65
N HIS A 402 5.16 12.01 4.70
CA HIS A 402 4.90 12.94 5.80
C HIS A 402 3.42 13.20 6.05
N PRO A 403 2.54 13.41 5.04
CA PRO A 403 1.10 13.64 5.27
C PRO A 403 0.44 12.52 6.06
N VAL A 404 0.95 11.29 5.94
CA VAL A 404 0.45 10.13 6.68
C VAL A 404 0.72 10.26 8.18
N PHE A 405 1.83 10.87 8.54
CA PHE A 405 2.23 11.04 9.94
C PHE A 405 1.75 12.38 10.49
N GLU A 406 1.72 13.45 9.69
CA GLU A 406 1.42 14.83 10.10
C GLU A 406 0.03 14.98 10.73
N GLU A 407 -1.00 14.41 10.12
CA GLU A 407 -2.37 14.51 10.66
C GLU A 407 -2.55 13.79 12.01
N ASP A 408 -1.74 12.78 12.29
CA ASP A 408 -1.85 11.91 13.45
C ASP A 408 -0.70 12.10 14.45
N GLU A 409 0.29 12.94 14.11
CA GLU A 409 1.41 13.32 14.97
C GLU A 409 0.91 13.80 16.35
N LEU A 410 -0.05 14.71 16.38
CA LEU A 410 -0.66 15.19 17.62
C LEU A 410 -1.32 14.06 18.42
N THR A 411 -1.94 13.11 17.75
CA THR A 411 -2.59 11.98 18.43
C THR A 411 -1.55 11.07 19.09
N LEU A 412 -0.45 10.77 18.40
CA LEU A 412 0.65 9.98 18.94
C LEU A 412 1.30 10.67 20.15
N ILE A 413 1.62 11.96 20.02
CA ILE A 413 2.21 12.77 21.10
C ILE A 413 1.25 12.86 22.31
N LEU A 414 -0.05 13.04 22.10
CA LEU A 414 -1.03 13.10 23.18
C LEU A 414 -1.17 11.74 23.90
N ILE A 415 -1.10 10.63 23.18
CA ILE A 415 -1.11 9.28 23.78
C ILE A 415 0.13 9.09 24.65
N GLY A 416 1.34 9.40 24.13
CA GLY A 416 2.58 9.33 24.89
C GLY A 416 2.57 10.23 26.11
N THR A 417 2.07 11.46 25.97
CA THR A 417 1.88 12.43 27.07
C THR A 417 0.97 11.87 28.16
N ALA A 418 -0.21 11.35 27.77
CA ALA A 418 -1.18 10.80 28.72
C ALA A 418 -0.63 9.57 29.45
N LEU A 419 -0.01 8.65 28.72
CA LEU A 419 0.57 7.44 29.28
C LEU A 419 1.76 7.77 30.20
N GLY A 420 2.62 8.71 29.81
CA GLY A 420 3.72 9.22 30.65
C GLY A 420 3.20 9.84 31.95
N GLY A 421 2.12 10.63 31.89
CA GLY A 421 1.45 11.21 33.05
C GLY A 421 0.85 10.17 34.00
N ILE A 422 0.14 9.18 33.45
CA ILE A 422 -0.46 8.07 34.22
C ILE A 422 0.64 7.27 34.95
N ALA A 423 1.70 7.02 34.27
CA ALA A 423 2.80 6.26 34.83
C ALA A 423 3.57 7.04 35.88
N GLY A 424 3.81 8.33 35.67
CA GLY A 424 4.38 9.20 36.70
C GLY A 424 3.48 9.29 37.92
N ALA A 425 2.16 9.32 37.74
CA ALA A 425 1.20 9.26 38.86
C ALA A 425 1.27 7.92 39.62
N ALA A 426 1.31 6.81 38.89
CA ALA A 426 1.44 5.47 39.46
C ALA A 426 2.76 5.32 40.24
N GLN A 427 3.84 5.88 39.72
CA GLN A 427 5.16 5.91 40.40
C GLN A 427 5.10 6.75 41.68
N ALA A 428 4.45 7.93 41.64
CA ALA A 428 4.26 8.76 42.83
C ALA A 428 3.46 8.04 43.92
N LEU A 429 2.41 7.33 43.57
CA LEU A 429 1.54 6.58 44.46
C LEU A 429 2.23 5.33 45.05
N SER A 430 3.12 4.69 44.30
CA SER A 430 3.88 3.52 44.80
C SER A 430 4.98 3.87 45.78
N GLY A 431 5.27 5.15 45.97
CA GLY A 431 6.31 5.62 46.90
C GLY A 431 7.75 5.31 46.46
N ILE A 432 7.91 5.04 45.17
CA ILE A 432 9.22 4.84 44.52
C ILE A 432 9.79 6.17 44.10
#